data_615cdde03232e875a5105291d18f72e1
#
_entry.id   615cdde03232e875a5105291d18f72e1
#
_cell.length_a   1.000
_cell.length_b   1.000
_cell.length_c   1.000
_cell.angle_alpha   90.00
_cell.angle_beta   90.00
_cell.angle_gamma   90.00
#
_symmetry.space_group_name_H-M   'P 1'
#
loop_
_entity.id
_entity.type
_entity.pdbx_description
1 polymer ?
#
loop_
_entity_poly.entity_id
_entity_poly.type
_entity_poly.pdbx_seq_one_letter_code
_entity_poly.pdbx_strand_id
1 'polypeptide(L)'
;MSSAPPVPPVQPDTKDWTWVLTRPCPECGFVASEADRSGLGEALRANAAAFDRALREPGAARRPGPAVWSTTEYACHVRDVHTIFDERVRAIRDQDEPVFANWDQDETAVEQRYDLQDPAVVAPALLAAADQVAATYDAVPDDAWERRGFRSNGSEFTIDTIARYHLHDVVHHLWDVTAPSAPQAGHA
;
A
#
# COMPACT_ATOMS: atom_id res chain seq x y z
N MET A 1 29.44 -4.43 -20.07
CA MET A 1 28.67 -4.59 -18.83
C MET A 1 27.43 -5.40 -19.21
N SER A 2 27.39 -6.67 -18.81
CA SER A 2 26.24 -7.55 -19.11
C SER A 2 25.12 -7.17 -18.13
N SER A 3 24.06 -6.51 -18.61
CA SER A 3 22.87 -6.31 -17.81
C SER A 3 22.23 -7.67 -17.54
N ALA A 4 21.97 -7.98 -16.30
CA ALA A 4 21.20 -9.17 -15.94
C ALA A 4 19.85 -9.13 -16.69
N PRO A 5 19.34 -10.28 -17.16
CA PRO A 5 18.01 -10.33 -17.78
C PRO A 5 16.96 -9.82 -16.80
N PRO A 6 15.89 -9.16 -17.30
CA PRO A 6 14.81 -8.67 -16.44
C PRO A 6 14.18 -9.83 -15.68
N VAL A 7 13.97 -9.62 -14.40
CA VAL A 7 13.22 -10.58 -13.55
C VAL A 7 11.78 -10.64 -14.08
N PRO A 8 11.20 -11.84 -14.26
CA PRO A 8 9.83 -11.94 -14.77
C PRO A 8 8.85 -11.21 -13.85
N PRO A 9 7.79 -10.59 -14.40
CA PRO A 9 6.75 -9.95 -13.59
C PRO A 9 6.08 -11.00 -12.69
N VAL A 10 5.68 -10.57 -11.50
CA VAL A 10 4.82 -11.37 -10.60
C VAL A 10 3.43 -11.43 -11.22
N GLN A 11 2.68 -12.50 -10.97
CA GLN A 11 1.30 -12.60 -11.48
C GLN A 11 0.45 -11.45 -10.91
N PRO A 12 -0.34 -10.75 -11.75
CA PRO A 12 -1.20 -9.65 -11.32
C PRO A 12 -2.19 -10.09 -10.23
N ASP A 13 -2.36 -9.26 -9.21
CA ASP A 13 -3.45 -9.43 -8.26
C ASP A 13 -4.72 -8.79 -8.82
N THR A 14 -5.65 -9.62 -9.28
CA THR A 14 -6.94 -9.19 -9.86
C THR A 14 -8.09 -9.19 -8.86
N LYS A 15 -7.82 -9.42 -7.57
CA LYS A 15 -8.84 -9.46 -6.53
C LYS A 15 -9.45 -8.07 -6.29
N ASP A 16 -10.76 -8.03 -6.07
CA ASP A 16 -11.40 -6.86 -5.48
C ASP A 16 -11.21 -6.90 -3.97
N TRP A 17 -10.33 -6.05 -3.45
CA TRP A 17 -10.03 -5.99 -2.02
C TRP A 17 -11.00 -5.13 -1.21
N THR A 18 -12.03 -4.52 -1.82
CA THR A 18 -12.99 -3.66 -1.09
C THR A 18 -13.77 -4.41 0.00
N TRP A 19 -13.84 -5.73 -0.07
CA TRP A 19 -14.46 -6.57 0.94
C TRP A 19 -13.81 -6.45 2.34
N VAL A 20 -12.56 -6.02 2.45
CA VAL A 20 -11.87 -5.82 3.73
C VAL A 20 -12.54 -4.75 4.59
N LEU A 21 -13.34 -3.88 3.99
CA LEU A 21 -14.13 -2.87 4.70
C LEU A 21 -15.30 -3.47 5.48
N THR A 22 -15.71 -4.70 5.17
CA THR A 22 -16.91 -5.34 5.74
C THR A 22 -16.62 -6.58 6.57
N ARG A 23 -15.41 -7.15 6.47
CA ARG A 23 -15.02 -8.36 7.20
C ARG A 23 -13.52 -8.39 7.47
N PRO A 24 -13.07 -9.10 8.53
CA PRO A 24 -11.64 -9.25 8.83
C PRO A 24 -10.86 -9.89 7.68
N CYS A 25 -9.62 -9.44 7.48
CA CYS A 25 -8.69 -10.09 6.57
C CYS A 25 -8.19 -11.41 7.21
N PRO A 26 -8.40 -12.57 6.58
CA PRO A 26 -7.99 -13.85 7.15
C PRO A 26 -6.47 -14.06 7.15
N GLU A 27 -5.73 -13.29 6.38
CA GLU A 27 -4.28 -13.39 6.24
C GLU A 27 -3.58 -12.50 7.28
N CYS A 28 -3.71 -11.17 7.19
CA CYS A 28 -3.05 -10.25 8.11
C CYS A 28 -3.82 -9.97 9.41
N GLY A 29 -5.07 -10.42 9.53
CA GLY A 29 -5.92 -10.22 10.71
C GLY A 29 -6.51 -8.81 10.85
N PHE A 30 -6.33 -7.93 9.87
CA PHE A 30 -6.85 -6.57 9.91
C PHE A 30 -8.39 -6.54 9.99
N VAL A 31 -8.92 -5.68 10.87
CA VAL A 31 -10.36 -5.46 11.05
C VAL A 31 -10.66 -3.97 10.84
N ALA A 32 -11.28 -3.63 9.71
CA ALA A 32 -11.51 -2.24 9.33
C ALA A 32 -12.33 -1.44 10.37
N SER A 33 -13.32 -2.07 11.02
CA SER A 33 -14.14 -1.42 12.04
C SER A 33 -13.39 -1.05 13.33
N GLU A 34 -12.21 -1.65 13.55
CA GLU A 34 -11.36 -1.38 14.72
C GLU A 34 -10.31 -0.28 14.44
N ALA A 35 -10.16 0.13 13.18
CA ALA A 35 -9.23 1.20 12.83
C ALA A 35 -9.76 2.55 13.34
N ASP A 36 -9.00 3.18 14.23
CA ASP A 36 -9.33 4.48 14.80
C ASP A 36 -8.82 5.62 13.91
N ARG A 37 -9.71 6.57 13.59
CA ARG A 37 -9.37 7.77 12.82
C ARG A 37 -8.28 8.60 13.49
N SER A 38 -8.34 8.75 14.81
CA SER A 38 -7.39 9.56 15.57
C SER A 38 -5.97 8.97 15.61
N GLY A 39 -5.84 7.66 15.46
CA GLY A 39 -4.57 6.95 15.43
C GLY A 39 -4.03 6.65 14.02
N LEU A 40 -4.77 7.02 12.98
CA LEU A 40 -4.45 6.61 11.61
C LEU A 40 -3.08 7.10 11.13
N GLY A 41 -2.78 8.39 11.32
CA GLY A 41 -1.49 8.96 10.92
C GLY A 41 -0.31 8.29 11.64
N GLU A 42 -0.45 8.01 12.95
CA GLU A 42 0.55 7.28 13.72
C GLU A 42 0.72 5.84 13.21
N ALA A 43 -0.37 5.15 12.91
CA ALA A 43 -0.33 3.78 12.39
C ALA A 43 0.39 3.69 11.03
N LEU A 44 0.16 4.65 10.12
CA LEU A 44 0.84 4.72 8.82
C LEU A 44 2.34 4.97 9.00
N ARG A 45 2.74 5.92 9.86
CA ARG A 45 4.16 6.18 10.18
C ARG A 45 4.83 4.97 10.83
N ALA A 46 4.15 4.30 11.75
CA ALA A 46 4.67 3.09 12.41
C ALA A 46 4.87 1.94 11.42
N ASN A 47 3.94 1.77 10.47
CA ASN A 47 4.05 0.80 9.38
C ASN A 47 5.28 1.09 8.50
N ALA A 48 5.44 2.33 8.03
CA ALA A 48 6.59 2.73 7.23
C ALA A 48 7.93 2.55 7.98
N ALA A 49 7.97 2.85 9.28
CA ALA A 49 9.14 2.58 10.11
C ALA A 49 9.45 1.07 10.27
N ALA A 50 8.44 0.21 10.22
CA ALA A 50 8.64 -1.23 10.20
C ALA A 50 9.21 -1.70 8.86
N PHE A 51 8.75 -1.16 7.74
CA PHE A 51 9.36 -1.40 6.43
C PHE A 51 10.81 -0.90 6.36
N ASP A 52 11.14 0.28 6.90
CA ASP A 52 12.52 0.78 6.96
C ASP A 52 13.44 -0.21 7.69
N ARG A 53 12.97 -0.82 8.79
CA ARG A 53 13.72 -1.88 9.47
C ARG A 53 13.90 -3.12 8.60
N ALA A 54 12.83 -3.58 7.92
CA ALA A 54 12.89 -4.75 7.05
C ALA A 54 13.80 -4.53 5.84
N LEU A 55 13.87 -3.30 5.30
CA LEU A 55 14.76 -2.92 4.20
C LEU A 55 16.26 -2.95 4.58
N ARG A 56 16.59 -2.88 5.87
CA ARG A 56 17.98 -2.99 6.36
C ARG A 56 18.46 -4.43 6.50
N GLU A 57 17.54 -5.41 6.42
CA GLU A 57 17.91 -6.82 6.54
C GLU A 57 18.68 -7.31 5.31
N PRO A 58 19.69 -8.18 5.50
CA PRO A 58 20.43 -8.76 4.38
C PRO A 58 19.49 -9.51 3.43
N GLY A 59 19.52 -9.14 2.15
CA GLY A 59 18.70 -9.78 1.12
C GLY A 59 17.35 -9.11 0.87
N ALA A 60 17.08 -7.94 1.43
CA ALA A 60 15.84 -7.19 1.21
C ALA A 60 15.49 -6.97 -0.28
N ALA A 61 16.51 -6.84 -1.16
CA ALA A 61 16.31 -6.71 -2.60
C ALA A 61 16.17 -8.06 -3.35
N ARG A 62 16.18 -9.19 -2.64
CA ARG A 62 16.11 -10.51 -3.27
C ARG A 62 14.72 -11.10 -3.08
N ARG A 63 14.07 -11.47 -4.16
CA ARG A 63 12.79 -12.20 -4.12
C ARG A 63 12.97 -13.55 -3.41
N PRO A 64 12.07 -13.93 -2.51
CA PRO A 64 12.08 -15.26 -1.89
C PRO A 64 11.74 -16.38 -2.88
N GLY A 65 11.00 -16.05 -3.93
CA GLY A 65 10.65 -16.93 -5.04
C GLY A 65 10.28 -16.12 -6.28
N PRO A 66 10.22 -16.73 -7.47
CA PRO A 66 10.01 -16.00 -8.72
C PRO A 66 8.65 -15.31 -8.83
N ALA A 67 7.66 -15.78 -8.07
CA ALA A 67 6.29 -15.25 -8.07
C ALA A 67 5.98 -14.36 -6.86
N VAL A 68 6.98 -14.02 -6.04
CA VAL A 68 6.79 -13.23 -4.82
C VAL A 68 7.74 -12.04 -4.86
N TRP A 69 7.23 -10.86 -4.63
CA TRP A 69 8.04 -9.65 -4.53
C TRP A 69 9.07 -9.73 -3.40
N SER A 70 10.20 -9.09 -3.59
CA SER A 70 11.18 -8.83 -2.53
C SER A 70 10.64 -7.79 -1.55
N THR A 71 11.21 -7.71 -0.35
CA THR A 71 10.90 -6.63 0.61
C THR A 71 11.04 -5.24 -0.02
N THR A 72 12.03 -5.05 -0.90
CA THR A 72 12.22 -3.78 -1.60
C THR A 72 11.10 -3.48 -2.59
N GLU A 73 10.63 -4.46 -3.35
CA GLU A 73 9.52 -4.29 -4.28
C GLU A 73 8.21 -3.97 -3.54
N TYR A 74 7.92 -4.67 -2.43
CA TYR A 74 6.80 -4.32 -1.55
C TYR A 74 6.92 -2.92 -0.97
N ALA A 75 8.10 -2.50 -0.56
CA ALA A 75 8.32 -1.15 -0.05
C ALA A 75 8.15 -0.06 -1.12
N CYS A 76 8.55 -0.33 -2.38
CA CYS A 76 8.26 0.55 -3.52
C CYS A 76 6.74 0.68 -3.74
N HIS A 77 6.02 -0.44 -3.72
CA HIS A 77 4.58 -0.47 -3.83
C HIS A 77 3.92 0.35 -2.70
N VAL A 78 4.27 0.11 -1.44
CA VAL A 78 3.71 0.83 -0.29
C VAL A 78 4.02 2.34 -0.35
N ARG A 79 5.21 2.73 -0.81
CA ARG A 79 5.54 4.15 -1.09
C ARG A 79 4.56 4.77 -2.07
N ASP A 80 4.29 4.07 -3.17
CA ASP A 80 3.42 4.57 -4.22
C ASP A 80 1.94 4.52 -3.79
N VAL A 81 1.53 3.51 -3.01
CA VAL A 81 0.23 3.48 -2.32
C VAL A 81 0.04 4.73 -1.47
N HIS A 82 1.00 5.09 -0.61
CA HIS A 82 0.91 6.32 0.20
C HIS A 82 0.71 7.56 -0.68
N THR A 83 1.44 7.68 -1.78
CA THR A 83 1.32 8.82 -2.71
C THR A 83 -0.05 8.88 -3.38
N ILE A 84 -0.52 7.76 -3.91
CA ILE A 84 -1.82 7.65 -4.59
C ILE A 84 -2.98 7.95 -3.62
N PHE A 85 -2.89 7.45 -2.37
CA PHE A 85 -3.94 7.70 -1.39
C PHE A 85 -3.91 9.14 -0.86
N ASP A 86 -2.75 9.77 -0.74
CA ASP A 86 -2.65 11.21 -0.45
C ASP A 86 -3.40 12.05 -1.49
N GLU A 87 -3.17 11.78 -2.77
CA GLU A 87 -3.84 12.47 -3.87
C GLU A 87 -5.36 12.26 -3.85
N ARG A 88 -5.82 11.01 -3.62
CA ARG A 88 -7.24 10.66 -3.58
C ARG A 88 -7.95 11.33 -2.40
N VAL A 89 -7.35 11.29 -1.21
CA VAL A 89 -7.93 11.92 -0.01
C VAL A 89 -8.03 13.43 -0.18
N ARG A 90 -7.00 14.07 -0.72
CA ARG A 90 -7.05 15.51 -1.05
C ARG A 90 -8.13 15.80 -2.07
N ALA A 91 -8.26 15.00 -3.12
CA ALA A 91 -9.31 15.18 -4.11
C ALA A 91 -10.70 15.10 -3.48
N ILE A 92 -10.98 14.09 -2.63
CA ILE A 92 -12.28 13.95 -1.95
C ILE A 92 -12.52 15.11 -0.98
N ARG A 93 -11.48 15.58 -0.27
CA ARG A 93 -11.59 16.71 0.64
C ARG A 93 -11.93 18.02 -0.06
N ASP A 94 -11.28 18.29 -1.20
CA ASP A 94 -11.23 19.61 -1.83
C ASP A 94 -12.23 19.74 -2.99
N GLN A 95 -12.79 18.65 -3.52
CA GLN A 95 -13.70 18.63 -4.66
C GLN A 95 -15.04 17.95 -4.28
N ASP A 96 -16.07 18.20 -5.07
CA ASP A 96 -17.38 17.56 -4.90
C ASP A 96 -17.43 16.27 -5.73
N GLU A 97 -17.57 15.13 -5.03
CA GLU A 97 -17.66 13.80 -5.61
C GLU A 97 -16.63 13.51 -6.74
N PRO A 98 -15.33 13.71 -6.51
CA PRO A 98 -14.33 13.52 -7.57
C PRO A 98 -14.28 12.10 -8.07
N VAL A 99 -13.98 11.95 -9.37
CA VAL A 99 -13.65 10.65 -9.96
C VAL A 99 -12.14 10.56 -10.16
N PHE A 100 -11.49 9.59 -9.53
CA PHE A 100 -10.07 9.35 -9.69
C PHE A 100 -9.80 8.05 -10.48
N ALA A 101 -8.68 8.05 -11.21
CA ALA A 101 -8.28 6.91 -12.02
C ALA A 101 -8.08 5.64 -11.18
N ASN A 102 -8.43 4.50 -11.75
CA ASN A 102 -7.92 3.24 -11.25
C ASN A 102 -6.40 3.24 -11.46
N TRP A 103 -5.68 2.67 -10.52
CA TRP A 103 -4.23 2.53 -10.58
C TRP A 103 -3.87 1.06 -10.77
N ASP A 104 -3.06 0.80 -11.79
CA ASP A 104 -2.50 -0.52 -12.05
C ASP A 104 -1.14 -0.61 -11.35
N GLN A 105 -1.11 -1.33 -10.24
CA GLN A 105 0.09 -1.52 -9.43
C GLN A 105 1.13 -2.40 -10.12
N ASP A 106 0.69 -3.35 -10.92
CA ASP A 106 1.58 -4.30 -11.59
C ASP A 106 2.28 -3.63 -12.79
N GLU A 107 1.54 -2.82 -13.57
CA GLU A 107 2.11 -1.98 -14.62
C GLU A 107 3.13 -1.00 -14.03
N THR A 108 2.77 -0.33 -12.93
CA THR A 108 3.67 0.59 -12.23
C THR A 108 4.95 -0.09 -11.74
N ALA A 109 4.84 -1.30 -11.18
CA ALA A 109 6.01 -2.05 -10.70
C ALA A 109 6.99 -2.38 -11.83
N VAL A 110 6.47 -2.70 -13.02
CA VAL A 110 7.28 -2.95 -14.21
C VAL A 110 7.90 -1.66 -14.77
N GLU A 111 7.11 -0.61 -14.94
CA GLU A 111 7.54 0.67 -15.49
C GLU A 111 8.60 1.35 -14.62
N GLN A 112 8.40 1.35 -13.30
CA GLN A 112 9.31 1.96 -12.34
C GLN A 112 10.45 1.03 -11.92
N ARG A 113 10.51 -0.17 -12.47
CA ARG A 113 11.57 -1.14 -12.21
C ARG A 113 11.79 -1.34 -10.71
N TYR A 114 10.75 -1.72 -9.99
CA TYR A 114 10.86 -2.04 -8.57
C TYR A 114 11.92 -3.09 -8.28
N ASP A 115 12.12 -4.04 -9.21
CA ASP A 115 13.12 -5.10 -9.17
C ASP A 115 14.58 -4.61 -9.14
N LEU A 116 14.84 -3.37 -9.53
CA LEU A 116 16.18 -2.76 -9.57
C LEU A 116 16.38 -1.63 -8.57
N GLN A 117 15.38 -1.31 -7.75
CA GLN A 117 15.51 -0.20 -6.81
C GLN A 117 16.42 -0.56 -5.64
N ASP A 118 17.19 0.44 -5.18
CA ASP A 118 18.08 0.29 -4.04
C ASP A 118 17.30 0.50 -2.73
N PRO A 119 17.30 -0.48 -1.79
CA PRO A 119 16.67 -0.31 -0.48
C PRO A 119 17.06 0.97 0.25
N ALA A 120 18.32 1.42 0.11
CA ALA A 120 18.81 2.64 0.74
C ALA A 120 18.18 3.92 0.16
N VAL A 121 17.70 3.87 -1.06
CA VAL A 121 16.96 4.97 -1.73
C VAL A 121 15.47 4.87 -1.44
N VAL A 122 14.92 3.66 -1.43
CA VAL A 122 13.49 3.41 -1.20
C VAL A 122 13.07 3.77 0.23
N ALA A 123 13.88 3.41 1.24
CA ALA A 123 13.54 3.62 2.64
C ALA A 123 13.21 5.08 2.99
N PRO A 124 14.06 6.08 2.72
CA PRO A 124 13.73 7.47 3.02
C PRO A 124 12.56 8.00 2.18
N ALA A 125 12.38 7.53 0.95
CA ALA A 125 11.24 7.92 0.10
C ALA A 125 9.91 7.39 0.64
N LEU A 126 9.89 6.14 1.11
CA LEU A 126 8.73 5.53 1.77
C LEU A 126 8.35 6.28 3.05
N LEU A 127 9.33 6.58 3.92
CA LEU A 127 9.08 7.34 5.14
C LEU A 127 8.49 8.72 4.84
N ALA A 128 9.03 9.42 3.84
CA ALA A 128 8.52 10.73 3.43
C ALA A 128 7.09 10.67 2.87
N ALA A 129 6.77 9.65 2.06
CA ALA A 129 5.42 9.45 1.53
C ALA A 129 4.41 9.13 2.65
N ALA A 130 4.81 8.29 3.62
CA ALA A 130 3.98 8.00 4.78
C ALA A 130 3.72 9.23 5.65
N ASP A 131 4.75 10.04 5.93
CA ASP A 131 4.60 11.30 6.67
C ASP A 131 3.65 12.27 5.96
N GLN A 132 3.76 12.37 4.63
CA GLN A 132 2.92 13.25 3.82
C GLN A 132 1.44 12.84 3.89
N VAL A 133 1.11 11.58 3.64
CA VAL A 133 -0.28 11.11 3.67
C VAL A 133 -0.85 11.10 5.08
N ALA A 134 -0.03 10.79 6.09
CA ALA A 134 -0.43 10.87 7.50
C ALA A 134 -0.82 12.31 7.86
N ALA A 135 -0.03 13.31 7.47
CA ALA A 135 -0.36 14.72 7.68
C ALA A 135 -1.65 15.13 6.95
N THR A 136 -1.91 14.54 5.78
CA THR A 136 -3.17 14.78 5.05
C THR A 136 -4.38 14.24 5.82
N TYR A 137 -4.29 13.02 6.39
CA TYR A 137 -5.35 12.48 7.23
C TYR A 137 -5.52 13.25 8.54
N ASP A 138 -4.43 13.63 9.20
CA ASP A 138 -4.43 14.41 10.44
C ASP A 138 -5.11 15.79 10.24
N ALA A 139 -5.11 16.31 9.01
CA ALA A 139 -5.73 17.58 8.64
C ALA A 139 -7.17 17.47 8.11
N VAL A 140 -7.77 16.27 8.09
CA VAL A 140 -9.16 16.08 7.66
C VAL A 140 -10.10 16.62 8.73
N PRO A 141 -10.96 17.63 8.43
CA PRO A 141 -11.95 18.12 9.37
C PRO A 141 -12.96 17.04 9.76
N ASP A 142 -13.47 17.10 10.99
CA ASP A 142 -14.40 16.09 11.52
C ASP A 142 -15.65 15.89 10.66
N ASP A 143 -16.15 16.95 10.03
CA ASP A 143 -17.33 16.93 9.16
C ASP A 143 -17.03 16.48 7.73
N ALA A 144 -15.76 16.29 7.36
CA ALA A 144 -15.35 15.90 6.01
C ALA A 144 -15.18 14.38 5.83
N TRP A 145 -15.13 13.59 6.90
CA TRP A 145 -14.86 12.15 6.82
C TRP A 145 -15.87 11.35 5.99
N GLU A 146 -17.10 11.85 5.89
CA GLU A 146 -18.18 11.23 5.09
C GLU A 146 -18.27 11.78 3.66
N ARG A 147 -17.36 12.70 3.25
CA ARG A 147 -17.29 13.16 1.85
C ARG A 147 -16.90 12.01 0.94
N ARG A 148 -17.53 11.96 -0.26
CA ARG A 148 -17.43 10.83 -1.17
C ARG A 148 -16.53 11.12 -2.36
N GLY A 149 -15.93 10.06 -2.90
CA GLY A 149 -15.24 10.04 -4.19
C GLY A 149 -15.38 8.68 -4.84
N PHE A 150 -15.12 8.62 -6.13
CA PHE A 150 -15.37 7.44 -6.94
C PHE A 150 -14.10 7.02 -7.69
N ARG A 151 -13.81 5.72 -7.65
CA ARG A 151 -12.81 5.15 -8.54
C ARG A 151 -13.42 4.96 -9.92
N SER A 152 -12.65 5.14 -10.99
CA SER A 152 -13.14 5.02 -12.37
C SER A 152 -13.73 3.63 -12.72
N ASN A 153 -13.48 2.61 -11.90
CA ASN A 153 -14.11 1.28 -12.01
C ASN A 153 -15.50 1.19 -11.33
N GLY A 154 -16.00 2.29 -10.76
CA GLY A 154 -17.30 2.38 -10.11
C GLY A 154 -17.32 2.17 -8.59
N SER A 155 -16.17 1.88 -7.96
CA SER A 155 -16.10 1.76 -6.50
C SER A 155 -16.27 3.12 -5.85
N GLU A 156 -17.20 3.22 -4.88
CA GLU A 156 -17.44 4.41 -4.07
C GLU A 156 -16.65 4.32 -2.76
N PHE A 157 -16.08 5.45 -2.34
CA PHE A 157 -15.40 5.58 -1.05
C PHE A 157 -15.79 6.90 -0.38
N THR A 158 -15.88 6.87 0.95
CA THR A 158 -15.74 8.08 1.77
C THR A 158 -14.28 8.26 2.18
N ILE A 159 -13.90 9.43 2.77
CA ILE A 159 -12.56 9.56 3.36
C ILE A 159 -12.35 8.50 4.46
N ASP A 160 -13.36 8.18 5.25
CA ASP A 160 -13.27 7.11 6.27
C ASP A 160 -12.98 5.74 5.64
N THR A 161 -13.75 5.34 4.66
CA THR A 161 -13.60 4.01 4.06
C THR A 161 -12.32 3.88 3.24
N ILE A 162 -11.90 4.94 2.53
CA ILE A 162 -10.64 4.91 1.79
C ILE A 162 -9.43 4.89 2.74
N ALA A 163 -9.52 5.54 3.91
CA ALA A 163 -8.49 5.50 4.94
C ALA A 163 -8.31 4.09 5.52
N ARG A 164 -9.40 3.39 5.83
CA ARG A 164 -9.39 2.00 6.31
C ARG A 164 -8.87 1.04 5.25
N TYR A 165 -9.25 1.25 3.99
CA TYR A 165 -8.76 0.49 2.86
C TYR A 165 -7.25 0.67 2.67
N HIS A 166 -6.77 1.91 2.73
CA HIS A 166 -5.34 2.25 2.69
C HIS A 166 -4.56 1.59 3.84
N LEU A 167 -5.06 1.70 5.08
CA LEU A 167 -4.40 1.11 6.23
C LEU A 167 -4.31 -0.42 6.11
N HIS A 168 -5.38 -1.07 5.61
CA HIS A 168 -5.31 -2.50 5.31
C HIS A 168 -4.20 -2.84 4.33
N ASP A 169 -4.12 -2.12 3.21
CA ASP A 169 -3.14 -2.35 2.16
C ASP A 169 -1.71 -2.40 2.72
N VAL A 170 -1.30 -1.35 3.44
CA VAL A 170 0.05 -1.26 3.98
C VAL A 170 0.32 -2.24 5.13
N VAL A 171 -0.68 -2.57 5.94
CA VAL A 171 -0.58 -3.59 7.00
C VAL A 171 -0.46 -4.98 6.40
N HIS A 172 -1.22 -5.26 5.34
CA HIS A 172 -1.18 -6.53 4.65
C HIS A 172 0.19 -6.77 4.01
N HIS A 173 0.74 -5.79 3.32
CA HIS A 173 2.05 -5.90 2.70
C HIS A 173 3.21 -5.95 3.73
N LEU A 174 3.06 -5.33 4.89
CA LEU A 174 4.01 -5.57 5.98
C LEU A 174 3.94 -7.00 6.50
N TRP A 175 2.74 -7.58 6.57
CA TRP A 175 2.56 -8.99 6.90
C TRP A 175 3.21 -9.90 5.85
N ASP A 176 3.07 -9.61 4.54
CA ASP A 176 3.71 -10.36 3.46
C ASP A 176 5.23 -10.48 3.63
N VAL A 177 5.89 -9.42 4.10
CA VAL A 177 7.35 -9.39 4.26
C VAL A 177 7.84 -9.89 5.63
N THR A 178 6.97 -9.92 6.65
CA THR A 178 7.37 -10.25 8.02
C THR A 178 6.81 -11.59 8.53
N ALA A 179 5.73 -12.10 7.91
CA ALA A 179 5.17 -13.39 8.28
C ALA A 179 6.19 -14.51 8.01
N PRO A 180 6.32 -15.50 8.92
CA PRO A 180 7.12 -16.67 8.62
C PRO A 180 6.62 -17.30 7.32
N SER A 181 7.54 -17.56 6.39
CA SER A 181 7.23 -18.17 5.09
C SER A 181 6.49 -19.50 5.29
N ALA A 182 5.18 -19.45 5.43
CA ALA A 182 4.37 -20.62 5.23
C ALA A 182 4.48 -21.01 3.76
N PRO A 183 4.61 -22.31 3.40
CA PRO A 183 4.56 -22.73 2.03
C PRO A 183 3.21 -22.23 1.48
N GLN A 184 3.27 -21.29 0.52
CA GLN A 184 2.07 -20.78 -0.12
C GLN A 184 1.32 -22.00 -0.70
N ALA A 185 0.18 -22.32 -0.09
CA ALA A 185 -0.74 -23.29 -0.65
C ALA A 185 -1.14 -22.76 -2.02
N GLY A 186 -0.69 -23.45 -3.06
CA GLY A 186 -0.96 -23.08 -4.44
C GLY A 186 -2.44 -22.77 -4.59
N HIS A 187 -2.72 -21.59 -5.07
CA HIS A 187 -4.10 -21.18 -5.40
C HIS A 187 -4.54 -22.03 -6.58
N ALA A 188 -5.39 -23.03 -6.29
CA ALA A 188 -6.08 -23.82 -7.29
C ALA A 188 -7.32 -23.08 -7.79
#